data_8a24877386780e8e48c995e7cb098f60
#
_entry.id   8a24877386780e8e48c995e7cb098f60
#
_cell.length_a   1.000
_cell.length_b   1.000
_cell.length_c   1.000
_cell.angle_alpha   90.00
_cell.angle_beta   90.00
_cell.angle_gamma   90.00
#
_symmetry.space_group_name_H-M   'P 1'
#
loop_
_entity.id
_entity.type
_entity.pdbx_description
1 polymer ?
#
loop_
_entity_poly.entity_id
_entity_poly.type
_entity_poly.pdbx_seq_one_letter_code
_entity_poly.pdbx_strand_id
1 'polypeptide(L)'
;MTGDQSNLSGVTHSILHGFNYSPLEVPFPGWIMYGAFLNERNSWWPYFNLWATYKSRVSTVLQESDFFADIAVMHPLADMWTIHGP
;
A
#
# COMPACT_ATOMS: atom_id res chain seq x y z
N MET A 1 -1.89 -5.47 5.37
CA MET A 1 -2.37 -5.72 4.01
C MET A 1 -1.16 -5.67 3.09
N THR A 2 -0.87 -6.71 2.38
CA THR A 2 0.30 -6.75 1.49
C THR A 2 -0.01 -6.00 0.19
N GLY A 3 1.00 -5.34 -0.39
CA GLY A 3 0.82 -4.61 -1.64
C GLY A 3 0.30 -5.47 -2.80
N ASP A 4 0.54 -6.78 -2.75
CA ASP A 4 0.06 -7.72 -3.76
C ASP A 4 -1.45 -7.95 -3.68
N GLN A 5 -2.03 -7.96 -2.47
CA GLN A 5 -3.49 -8.01 -2.30
C GLN A 5 -4.18 -6.79 -2.91
N SER A 6 -3.57 -5.62 -2.77
CA SER A 6 -4.08 -4.41 -3.42
C SER A 6 -4.04 -4.52 -4.94
N ASN A 7 -2.96 -5.07 -5.50
CA ASN A 7 -2.84 -5.30 -6.93
C ASN A 7 -3.92 -6.27 -7.45
N LEU A 8 -4.19 -7.36 -6.72
CA LEU A 8 -5.28 -8.30 -7.04
C LEU A 8 -6.67 -7.65 -6.98
N SER A 9 -6.81 -6.58 -6.20
CA SER A 9 -8.04 -5.79 -6.12
C SER A 9 -8.14 -4.67 -7.15
N GLY A 10 -7.26 -4.64 -8.15
CA GLY A 10 -7.29 -3.67 -9.25
C GLY A 10 -6.45 -2.41 -9.02
N VAL A 11 -5.68 -2.32 -7.94
CA VAL A 11 -4.76 -1.21 -7.72
C VAL A 11 -3.51 -1.40 -8.59
N THR A 12 -3.38 -0.61 -9.62
CA THR A 12 -2.27 -0.72 -10.59
C THR A 12 -1.06 0.13 -10.21
N HIS A 13 -1.24 1.16 -9.40
CA HIS A 13 -0.17 2.06 -8.96
C HIS A 13 -0.33 2.40 -7.49
N SER A 14 0.76 2.37 -6.73
CA SER A 14 0.76 2.67 -5.30
C SER A 14 1.70 3.83 -5.00
N ILE A 15 1.18 4.85 -4.34
CA ILE A 15 1.97 5.96 -3.82
C ILE A 15 2.09 5.78 -2.33
N LEU A 16 3.33 5.73 -1.83
CA LEU A 16 3.56 5.55 -0.41
C LEU A 16 3.42 6.88 0.33
N HIS A 17 2.73 6.84 1.44
CA HIS A 17 2.70 7.93 2.41
C HIS A 17 3.51 7.51 3.62
N GLY A 18 4.59 8.05 3.90
CA GLY A 18 5.55 8.86 3.18
C GLY A 18 6.89 8.70 3.90
N PHE A 19 7.98 9.35 3.48
CA PHE A 19 9.24 9.30 4.21
C PHE A 19 9.09 9.99 5.58
N ASN A 20 9.44 9.29 6.67
CA ASN A 20 9.33 9.79 8.03
C ASN A 20 10.63 10.46 8.45
N TYR A 21 10.74 11.76 8.24
CA TYR A 21 11.85 12.54 8.78
C TYR A 21 11.77 12.57 10.31
N SER A 22 12.90 12.37 10.96
CA SER A 22 13.01 12.46 12.40
C SER A 22 14.38 13.01 12.79
N PRO A 23 14.48 13.95 13.75
CA PRO A 23 15.76 14.41 14.27
C PRO A 23 16.60 13.25 14.82
N LEU A 24 17.92 13.37 14.76
CA LEU A 24 18.86 12.32 15.19
C LEU A 24 18.75 11.96 16.67
N GLU A 25 18.43 12.95 17.50
CA GLU A 25 18.28 12.82 18.95
C GLU A 25 17.01 12.11 19.37
N VAL A 26 16.04 11.96 18.46
CA VAL A 26 14.79 11.25 18.78
C VAL A 26 15.03 9.74 18.66
N PRO A 27 14.71 8.94 19.69
CA PRO A 27 14.92 7.49 19.63
C PRO A 27 14.08 6.82 18.55
N PHE A 28 14.54 5.67 18.04
CA PHE A 28 13.75 4.85 17.12
C PHE A 28 12.40 4.46 17.78
N PRO A 29 11.29 4.50 17.05
CA PRO A 29 11.14 4.65 15.60
C PRO A 29 11.13 6.10 15.09
N GLY A 30 11.27 7.09 15.94
CA GLY A 30 11.24 8.49 15.56
C GLY A 30 9.83 9.09 15.54
N TRP A 31 9.71 10.22 14.90
CA TRP A 31 8.42 10.88 14.70
C TRP A 31 7.65 10.22 13.56
N ILE A 32 6.63 9.46 13.93
CA ILE A 32 5.76 8.77 12.97
C ILE A 32 4.34 9.25 13.17
N MET A 33 3.75 9.70 12.07
CA MET A 33 2.36 10.13 12.05
C MET A 33 1.69 9.55 10.80
N TYR A 34 0.70 8.68 11.01
CA TYR A 34 -0.15 8.11 9.95
C TYR A 34 0.59 7.36 8.84
N GLY A 35 1.65 6.63 9.13
CA GLY A 35 2.39 5.95 8.08
C GLY A 35 3.16 4.72 8.54
N ALA A 36 3.77 4.05 7.60
CA ALA A 36 4.76 3.03 7.86
C ALA A 36 6.12 3.67 8.24
N PHE A 37 7.00 2.90 8.88
CA PHE A 37 8.33 3.36 9.29
C PHE A 37 9.28 3.48 8.09
N LEU A 38 8.99 4.41 7.18
CA LEU A 38 9.78 4.65 5.97
C LEU A 38 10.85 5.69 6.25
N ASN A 39 11.98 5.23 6.79
CA ASN A 39 13.17 6.06 6.98
C ASN A 39 14.43 5.19 7.04
N GLU A 40 15.59 5.84 6.92
CA GLU A 40 16.91 5.20 6.89
C GLU A 40 17.29 4.52 8.22
N ARG A 41 16.59 4.79 9.30
CA ARG A 41 16.84 4.19 10.63
C ARG A 41 16.18 2.83 10.80
N ASN A 42 15.30 2.46 9.87
CA ASN A 42 14.66 1.17 9.89
C ASN A 42 15.61 0.07 9.40
N SER A 43 15.63 -1.07 10.08
CA SER A 43 16.52 -2.18 9.78
C SER A 43 16.35 -2.77 8.37
N TRP A 44 15.18 -2.64 7.76
CA TRP A 44 14.94 -3.10 6.38
C TRP A 44 15.20 -2.02 5.31
N TRP A 45 15.50 -0.79 5.70
CA TRP A 45 15.75 0.30 4.76
C TRP A 45 16.82 0.01 3.69
N PRO A 46 17.96 -0.66 4.00
CA PRO A 46 18.95 -1.03 2.99
C PRO A 46 18.38 -1.90 1.86
N TYR A 47 17.26 -2.59 2.11
CA TYR A 47 16.60 -3.49 1.15
C TYR A 47 15.38 -2.84 0.49
N PHE A 48 15.04 -1.62 0.84
CA PHE A 48 13.87 -0.93 0.33
C PHE A 48 13.88 -0.79 -1.20
N ASN A 49 15.04 -0.61 -1.80
CA ASN A 49 15.21 -0.54 -3.24
C ASN A 49 14.74 -1.82 -3.96
N LEU A 50 14.92 -2.98 -3.37
CA LEU A 50 14.46 -4.26 -3.93
C LEU A 50 12.93 -4.29 -4.00
N TRP A 51 12.30 -3.90 -2.91
CA TRP A 51 10.84 -3.81 -2.85
C TRP A 51 10.31 -2.74 -3.82
N ALA A 52 10.90 -1.57 -3.87
CA ALA A 52 10.51 -0.50 -4.77
C ALA A 52 10.65 -0.91 -6.25
N THR A 53 11.74 -1.58 -6.59
CA THR A 53 11.95 -2.13 -7.93
C THR A 53 10.90 -3.18 -8.30
N TYR A 54 10.61 -4.11 -7.39
CA TYR A 54 9.55 -5.09 -7.59
C TYR A 54 8.20 -4.42 -7.84
N LYS A 55 7.81 -3.48 -6.97
CA LYS A 55 6.52 -2.76 -7.11
C LYS A 55 6.45 -1.95 -8.40
N SER A 56 7.54 -1.31 -8.81
CA SER A 56 7.59 -0.58 -10.09
C SER A 56 7.35 -1.50 -11.28
N ARG A 57 8.00 -2.66 -11.31
CA ARG A 57 7.81 -3.65 -12.39
C ARG A 57 6.38 -4.18 -12.44
N VAL A 58 5.83 -4.55 -11.29
CA VAL A 58 4.43 -5.02 -11.19
C VAL A 58 3.47 -3.92 -11.64
N SER A 59 3.69 -2.68 -11.19
CA SER A 59 2.88 -1.53 -11.58
C SER A 59 2.89 -1.31 -13.09
N THR A 60 4.06 -1.38 -13.73
CA THR A 60 4.19 -1.25 -15.20
C THR A 60 3.36 -2.31 -15.93
N VAL A 61 3.50 -3.57 -15.53
CA VAL A 61 2.73 -4.67 -16.15
C VAL A 61 1.23 -4.46 -15.96
N LEU A 62 0.79 -4.09 -14.76
CA LEU A 62 -0.64 -3.92 -14.47
C LEU A 62 -1.26 -2.71 -15.18
N GLN A 63 -0.49 -1.65 -15.42
CA GLN A 63 -0.97 -0.48 -16.16
C GLN A 63 -1.14 -0.75 -17.66
N GLU A 64 -0.37 -1.69 -18.20
CA GLU A 64 -0.43 -2.11 -19.60
C GLU A 64 -1.33 -3.34 -19.83
N SER A 65 -2.03 -3.80 -18.78
CA SER A 65 -2.86 -5.01 -18.81
C SER A 65 -4.33 -4.69 -18.64
N ASP A 66 -5.17 -5.45 -19.30
CA ASP A 66 -6.61 -5.44 -19.06
C ASP A 66 -6.97 -6.36 -17.89
N PHE A 67 -7.93 -5.93 -17.09
CA PHE A 67 -8.46 -6.75 -16.02
C PHE A 67 -9.34 -7.87 -16.58
N PHE A 68 -8.94 -9.11 -16.36
CA PHE A 68 -9.71 -10.27 -16.78
C PHE A 68 -10.55 -10.82 -15.62
N ALA A 69 -11.86 -10.69 -15.76
CA ALA A 69 -12.82 -11.30 -14.83
C ALA A 69 -14.15 -11.57 -15.56
N ASP A 70 -14.63 -12.78 -15.51
CA ASP A 70 -15.90 -13.26 -16.07
C ASP A 70 -16.99 -13.41 -14.99
N ILE A 71 -16.67 -13.16 -13.73
CA ILE A 71 -17.62 -13.19 -12.61
C ILE A 71 -17.61 -11.83 -11.92
N ALA A 72 -18.79 -11.23 -11.80
CA ALA A 72 -19.03 -10.04 -10.99
C ALA A 72 -19.69 -10.45 -9.67
N VAL A 73 -19.10 -10.04 -8.54
CA VAL A 73 -19.69 -10.25 -7.21
C VAL A 73 -20.24 -8.93 -6.70
N MET A 74 -21.56 -8.84 -6.56
CA MET A 74 -22.20 -7.68 -5.95
C MET A 74 -22.37 -7.92 -4.45
N HIS A 75 -21.73 -7.07 -3.65
CA HIS A 75 -21.86 -7.10 -2.21
C HIS A 75 -23.01 -6.20 -1.78
N PRO A 76 -23.94 -6.64 -0.89
CA PRO A 76 -25.10 -5.83 -0.43
C PRO A 76 -24.69 -4.76 0.60
N LEU A 77 -23.61 -4.02 0.32
CA LEU A 77 -23.01 -3.09 1.26
C LEU A 77 -23.92 -1.90 1.58
N ALA A 78 -24.57 -1.36 0.57
CA ALA A 78 -25.51 -0.26 0.74
C ALA A 78 -26.72 -0.65 1.62
N ASP A 79 -27.24 -1.86 1.41
CA ASP A 79 -28.34 -2.39 2.21
C ASP A 79 -27.92 -2.64 3.66
N MET A 80 -26.70 -3.16 3.87
CA MET A 80 -26.15 -3.37 5.21
C MET A 80 -25.99 -2.05 5.98
N TRP A 81 -25.58 -0.98 5.31
CA TRP A 81 -25.45 0.34 5.95
C TRP A 81 -26.79 0.91 6.42
N THR A 82 -27.89 0.59 5.75
CA THR A 82 -29.22 1.03 6.19
C THR A 82 -29.70 0.30 7.46
N ILE A 83 -29.19 -0.90 7.72
CA ILE A 83 -29.58 -1.72 8.87
C ILE A 83 -28.71 -1.43 10.09
N HIS A 84 -27.40 -1.29 9.89
CA HIS A 84 -26.45 -1.20 10.99
C HIS A 84 -25.95 0.24 11.28
N GLY A 85 -26.33 1.22 10.44
CA GLY A 85 -25.85 2.59 10.54
C GLY A 85 -24.33 2.72 10.30
N PRO A 86 -23.83 3.95 10.33
CA PRO A 86 -22.39 4.20 10.26
C PRO A 86 -21.68 3.84 11.58
#